data_85243eba264e6caf900c11fb580fbb7b
#
_entry.id   85243eba264e6caf900c11fb580fbb7b
#
_cell.length_a   1.000
_cell.length_b   1.000
_cell.length_c   1.000
_cell.angle_alpha   90.00
_cell.angle_beta   90.00
_cell.angle_gamma   90.00
#
_symmetry.space_group_name_H-M   'P 1'
#
loop_
_entity.id
_entity.type
_entity.pdbx_description
1 polymer ?
#
loop_
_entity_poly.entity_id
_entity_poly.type
_entity_poly.pdbx_seq_one_letter_code
_entity_poly.pdbx_strand_id
1 'polypeptide(L)'
;IDSVNSKNFKDWGMVSDAVWTDIDNDNDKDLVVVGEWSSIRVYENVAGILYPKPSPNLDQLKGWWFTIKEADIDNDGDMDLLVGNLGENYKYKAKPESPFEVYYNDFDQNGKNDIVLTYYNYGIQYPLRGFSCSAQQVPEIKEKFMKYDVFASLDVNNVYGDLLNNS
;
A
#
# COMPACT_ATOMS: atom_id res chain seq x y z
N ILE A 1 -24.86 -3.88 5.77
CA ILE A 1 -23.69 -4.81 5.94
C ILE A 1 -23.95 -5.53 7.23
N ASP A 2 -24.05 -6.86 7.18
CA ASP A 2 -24.28 -7.64 8.38
C ASP A 2 -23.06 -7.57 9.33
N SER A 3 -23.28 -7.81 10.61
CA SER A 3 -22.24 -7.65 11.63
C SER A 3 -21.12 -8.70 11.55
N VAL A 4 -21.30 -9.75 10.78
CA VAL A 4 -20.33 -10.85 10.62
C VAL A 4 -19.31 -10.45 9.54
N ASN A 5 -19.77 -10.05 8.37
CA ASN A 5 -18.89 -9.61 7.28
C ASN A 5 -18.12 -8.32 7.65
N SER A 6 -18.72 -7.41 8.42
CA SER A 6 -18.05 -6.16 8.82
C SER A 6 -16.75 -6.37 9.63
N LYS A 7 -16.63 -7.49 10.36
CA LYS A 7 -15.40 -7.81 11.09
C LYS A 7 -14.27 -8.25 10.16
N ASN A 8 -14.60 -8.94 9.07
CA ASN A 8 -13.62 -9.44 8.11
C ASN A 8 -13.10 -8.32 7.20
N PHE A 9 -13.80 -7.18 7.15
CA PHE A 9 -13.47 -6.01 6.33
C PHE A 9 -12.79 -4.89 7.10
N LYS A 10 -12.41 -5.14 8.34
CA LYS A 10 -11.71 -4.17 9.15
C LYS A 10 -10.28 -3.96 8.64
N ASP A 11 -9.83 -2.71 8.66
CA ASP A 11 -8.46 -2.30 8.34
C ASP A 11 -8.01 -2.65 6.90
N TRP A 12 -8.93 -2.52 5.92
CA TRP A 12 -8.63 -2.77 4.50
C TRP A 12 -7.68 -1.75 3.87
N GLY A 13 -7.51 -0.59 4.47
CA GLY A 13 -6.72 0.50 3.90
C GLY A 13 -7.43 1.20 2.74
N MET A 14 -6.68 1.58 1.71
CA MET A 14 -7.18 2.33 0.56
C MET A 14 -7.60 1.38 -0.55
N VAL A 15 -8.84 0.90 -0.51
CA VAL A 15 -9.42 0.06 -1.56
C VAL A 15 -9.71 0.90 -2.80
N SER A 16 -9.26 0.46 -3.97
CA SER A 16 -9.47 1.12 -5.26
C SER A 16 -10.50 0.40 -6.13
N ASP A 17 -10.52 -0.94 -6.12
CA ASP A 17 -11.44 -1.74 -6.92
C ASP A 17 -11.64 -3.14 -6.31
N ALA A 18 -12.69 -3.83 -6.74
CA ALA A 18 -12.99 -5.18 -6.33
C ALA A 18 -13.78 -5.92 -7.42
N VAL A 19 -13.68 -7.24 -7.46
CA VAL A 19 -14.43 -8.09 -8.37
C VAL A 19 -15.01 -9.30 -7.64
N TRP A 20 -16.20 -9.70 -8.05
CA TRP A 20 -16.83 -10.94 -7.62
C TRP A 20 -16.57 -12.03 -8.67
N THR A 21 -15.86 -13.08 -8.29
CA THR A 21 -15.49 -14.19 -9.17
C THR A 21 -15.53 -15.50 -8.41
N ASP A 22 -15.81 -16.60 -9.08
CA ASP A 22 -15.74 -17.94 -8.51
C ASP A 22 -14.29 -18.44 -8.64
N ILE A 23 -13.52 -18.32 -7.54
CA ILE A 23 -12.06 -18.53 -7.58
C ILE A 23 -11.67 -20.00 -7.28
N ASP A 24 -12.60 -20.78 -6.73
CA ASP A 24 -12.36 -22.17 -6.36
C ASP A 24 -13.35 -23.17 -7.03
N ASN A 25 -14.16 -22.68 -7.96
CA ASN A 25 -15.09 -23.43 -8.78
C ASN A 25 -16.17 -24.18 -7.95
N ASP A 26 -16.64 -23.55 -6.86
CA ASP A 26 -17.71 -24.10 -6.02
C ASP A 26 -19.12 -23.59 -6.41
N ASN A 27 -19.21 -22.73 -7.44
CA ASN A 27 -20.37 -22.06 -8.00
C ASN A 27 -20.97 -20.94 -7.12
N ASP A 28 -20.26 -20.49 -6.11
CA ASP A 28 -20.60 -19.20 -5.49
C ASP A 28 -19.55 -18.12 -5.85
N LYS A 29 -19.86 -16.87 -5.60
CA LYS A 29 -18.96 -15.77 -5.96
C LYS A 29 -18.13 -15.33 -4.75
N ASP A 30 -16.83 -15.44 -4.90
CA ASP A 30 -15.82 -14.91 -3.98
C ASP A 30 -15.56 -13.45 -4.23
N LEU A 31 -14.90 -12.77 -3.30
CA LEU A 31 -14.54 -11.38 -3.44
C LEU A 31 -13.02 -11.23 -3.50
N VAL A 32 -12.54 -10.61 -4.59
CA VAL A 32 -11.13 -10.19 -4.69
C VAL A 32 -11.05 -8.67 -4.63
N VAL A 33 -10.17 -8.17 -3.76
CA VAL A 33 -10.04 -6.73 -3.47
C VAL A 33 -8.62 -6.27 -3.73
N VAL A 34 -8.50 -5.12 -4.37
CA VAL A 34 -7.23 -4.45 -4.67
C VAL A 34 -7.24 -3.01 -4.17
N GLY A 35 -6.04 -2.49 -3.87
CA GLY A 35 -5.91 -1.12 -3.37
C GLY A 35 -4.48 -0.61 -3.34
N GLU A 36 -4.34 0.63 -2.94
CA GLU A 36 -3.03 1.25 -2.78
C GLU A 36 -2.36 0.78 -1.48
N TRP A 37 -1.03 0.62 -1.51
CA TRP A 37 -0.21 0.18 -0.37
C TRP A 37 -0.59 -1.18 0.20
N SER A 38 -1.27 -2.00 -0.59
CA SER A 38 -1.78 -3.30 -0.14
C SER A 38 -1.39 -4.44 -1.08
N SER A 39 -1.51 -5.66 -0.58
CA SER A 39 -1.53 -6.87 -1.40
C SER A 39 -2.92 -7.06 -2.03
N ILE A 40 -2.98 -7.93 -3.02
CA ILE A 40 -4.24 -8.44 -3.56
C ILE A 40 -4.84 -9.38 -2.51
N ARG A 41 -6.08 -9.13 -2.08
CA ARG A 41 -6.75 -9.90 -1.03
C ARG A 41 -7.90 -10.70 -1.59
N VAL A 42 -7.96 -11.97 -1.22
CA VAL A 42 -9.02 -12.89 -1.59
C VAL A 42 -9.89 -13.20 -0.37
N TYR A 43 -11.18 -13.19 -0.56
CA TYR A 43 -12.18 -13.56 0.44
C TYR A 43 -13.08 -14.64 -0.13
N GLU A 44 -13.01 -15.84 0.43
CA GLU A 44 -13.85 -16.98 0.10
C GLU A 44 -15.25 -16.77 0.67
N ASN A 45 -16.25 -16.98 -0.16
CA ASN A 45 -17.65 -16.90 0.21
C ASN A 45 -18.14 -18.26 0.67
N VAL A 46 -18.49 -18.38 1.93
CA VAL A 46 -19.09 -19.60 2.46
C VAL A 46 -20.51 -19.29 2.96
N ALA A 47 -21.49 -19.66 2.16
CA ALA A 47 -22.91 -19.43 2.47
C ALA A 47 -23.24 -17.94 2.78
N GLY A 48 -22.67 -17.00 2.06
CA GLY A 48 -22.88 -15.56 2.21
C GLY A 48 -21.98 -14.88 3.24
N ILE A 49 -21.05 -15.63 3.86
CA ILE A 49 -20.05 -15.07 4.77
C ILE A 49 -18.68 -15.10 4.08
N LEU A 50 -18.03 -13.96 4.01
CA LEU A 50 -16.73 -13.78 3.37
C LEU A 50 -15.61 -13.97 4.39
N TYR A 51 -14.78 -14.98 4.17
CA TYR A 51 -13.61 -15.30 5.00
C TYR A 51 -12.32 -14.93 4.27
N PRO A 52 -11.36 -14.26 4.93
CA PRO A 52 -10.05 -14.05 4.34
C PRO A 52 -9.43 -15.39 3.93
N LYS A 53 -9.04 -15.52 2.65
CA LYS A 53 -8.35 -16.69 2.09
C LYS A 53 -6.89 -16.35 1.84
N PRO A 54 -5.96 -16.72 2.74
CA PRO A 54 -4.54 -16.45 2.54
C PRO A 54 -4.02 -17.06 1.24
N SER A 55 -3.29 -16.26 0.48
CA SER A 55 -2.64 -16.68 -0.75
C SER A 55 -1.19 -16.22 -0.72
N PRO A 56 -0.21 -17.08 -0.35
CA PRO A 56 1.18 -16.67 -0.17
C PRO A 56 1.79 -15.95 -1.38
N ASN A 57 1.35 -16.29 -2.58
CA ASN A 57 1.82 -15.65 -3.81
C ASN A 57 1.24 -14.23 -3.98
N LEU A 58 -0.04 -14.02 -3.66
CA LEU A 58 -0.71 -12.73 -3.78
C LEU A 58 -0.40 -11.83 -2.58
N ASP A 59 -0.25 -12.39 -1.39
CA ASP A 59 0.02 -11.65 -0.15
C ASP A 59 1.37 -10.91 -0.20
N GLN A 60 2.31 -11.37 -1.01
CA GLN A 60 3.61 -10.74 -1.23
C GLN A 60 3.57 -9.63 -2.30
N LEU A 61 2.55 -9.60 -3.14
CA LEU A 61 2.41 -8.63 -4.22
C LEU A 61 1.84 -7.31 -3.70
N LYS A 62 2.64 -6.58 -2.93
CA LYS A 62 2.29 -5.23 -2.48
C LYS A 62 2.50 -4.22 -3.61
N GLY A 63 1.54 -3.31 -3.77
CA GLY A 63 1.64 -2.32 -4.85
C GLY A 63 0.56 -1.25 -4.78
N TRP A 64 0.54 -0.41 -5.80
CA TRP A 64 -0.52 0.54 -6.08
C TRP A 64 -1.43 -0.05 -7.15
N TRP A 65 -2.39 -0.83 -6.70
CA TRP A 65 -3.35 -1.52 -7.56
C TRP A 65 -4.57 -0.62 -7.77
N PHE A 66 -4.93 -0.34 -9.02
CA PHE A 66 -5.99 0.62 -9.34
C PHE A 66 -7.27 -0.04 -9.83
N THR A 67 -7.18 -1.19 -10.45
CA THR A 67 -8.33 -1.87 -11.03
C THR A 67 -8.12 -3.37 -11.10
N ILE A 68 -9.23 -4.10 -11.08
CA ILE A 68 -9.27 -5.55 -11.28
C ILE A 68 -10.45 -5.92 -12.17
N LYS A 69 -10.23 -6.86 -13.10
CA LYS A 69 -11.27 -7.42 -13.97
C LYS A 69 -11.06 -8.92 -14.10
N GLU A 70 -12.16 -9.66 -14.27
CA GLU A 70 -12.14 -11.08 -14.64
C GLU A 70 -12.30 -11.24 -16.13
N ALA A 71 -11.59 -12.20 -16.71
CA ALA A 71 -11.73 -12.64 -18.10
C ALA A 71 -11.08 -14.02 -18.27
N ASP A 72 -11.68 -14.89 -19.07
CA ASP A 72 -11.02 -16.11 -19.55
C ASP A 72 -10.08 -15.73 -20.70
N ILE A 73 -8.77 -15.55 -20.38
CA ILE A 73 -7.78 -15.00 -21.33
C ILE A 73 -7.23 -16.07 -22.26
N ASP A 74 -7.06 -17.29 -21.76
CA ASP A 74 -6.48 -18.40 -22.51
C ASP A 74 -7.52 -19.39 -23.05
N ASN A 75 -8.80 -19.16 -22.79
CA ASN A 75 -9.95 -19.97 -23.21
C ASN A 75 -9.91 -21.41 -22.67
N ASP A 76 -9.49 -21.57 -21.42
CA ASP A 76 -9.50 -22.85 -20.73
C ASP A 76 -10.79 -23.09 -19.91
N GLY A 77 -11.63 -22.07 -19.78
CA GLY A 77 -12.93 -22.09 -19.10
C GLY A 77 -12.87 -21.57 -17.68
N ASP A 78 -11.68 -21.29 -17.13
CA ASP A 78 -11.50 -20.65 -15.83
C ASP A 78 -11.40 -19.13 -15.98
N MET A 79 -11.76 -18.37 -14.94
CA MET A 79 -11.66 -16.92 -14.97
C MET A 79 -10.31 -16.45 -14.45
N ASP A 80 -9.55 -15.81 -15.31
CA ASP A 80 -8.32 -15.12 -14.96
C ASP A 80 -8.59 -13.74 -14.33
N LEU A 81 -7.64 -13.25 -13.54
CA LEU A 81 -7.68 -11.92 -12.94
C LEU A 81 -6.68 -10.99 -13.59
N LEU A 82 -7.19 -9.99 -14.31
CA LEU A 82 -6.39 -8.90 -14.86
C LEU A 82 -6.33 -7.74 -13.86
N VAL A 83 -5.15 -7.47 -13.32
CA VAL A 83 -4.96 -6.47 -12.26
C VAL A 83 -4.03 -5.37 -12.72
N GLY A 84 -4.51 -4.11 -12.67
CA GLY A 84 -3.77 -2.93 -13.07
C GLY A 84 -2.95 -2.33 -11.92
N ASN A 85 -1.62 -2.22 -12.12
CA ASN A 85 -0.69 -1.61 -11.17
C ASN A 85 -0.02 -0.38 -11.79
N LEU A 86 0.34 0.61 -10.98
CA LEU A 86 1.19 1.72 -11.38
C LEU A 86 2.53 1.24 -11.96
N GLY A 87 3.12 0.24 -11.34
CA GLY A 87 4.31 -0.47 -11.81
C GLY A 87 5.47 0.46 -12.14
N GLU A 88 6.17 0.11 -13.22
CA GLU A 88 7.35 0.87 -13.68
C GLU A 88 7.03 2.12 -14.51
N ASN A 89 5.75 2.43 -14.73
CA ASN A 89 5.33 3.64 -15.47
C ASN A 89 5.44 4.94 -14.68
N TYR A 90 6.07 4.87 -13.50
CA TYR A 90 6.27 6.00 -12.60
C TYR A 90 7.75 6.35 -12.47
N LYS A 91 8.07 7.61 -12.14
CA LYS A 91 9.47 8.06 -12.04
C LYS A 91 10.25 7.38 -10.91
N TYR A 92 9.58 6.96 -9.84
CA TYR A 92 10.18 6.23 -8.73
C TYR A 92 10.02 4.73 -8.97
N LYS A 93 11.08 4.10 -9.51
CA LYS A 93 11.10 2.70 -9.92
C LYS A 93 11.19 1.78 -8.70
N ALA A 94 10.06 1.46 -8.09
CA ALA A 94 10.01 0.55 -6.95
C ALA A 94 10.34 -0.89 -7.38
N LYS A 95 11.11 -1.59 -6.53
CA LYS A 95 11.48 -3.01 -6.69
C LYS A 95 11.45 -3.67 -5.31
N PRO A 96 11.40 -5.01 -5.20
CA PRO A 96 11.42 -5.69 -3.91
C PRO A 96 12.59 -5.28 -3.01
N GLU A 97 13.78 -5.08 -3.59
CA GLU A 97 15.00 -4.67 -2.89
C GLU A 97 15.12 -3.15 -2.65
N SER A 98 14.24 -2.37 -3.25
CA SER A 98 14.20 -0.91 -3.13
C SER A 98 12.76 -0.39 -3.26
N PRO A 99 11.91 -0.70 -2.29
CA PRO A 99 10.48 -0.39 -2.35
C PRO A 99 10.22 1.11 -2.24
N PHE A 100 9.05 1.52 -2.70
CA PHE A 100 8.49 2.81 -2.34
C PHE A 100 7.73 2.62 -1.04
N GLU A 101 8.08 3.36 0.02
CA GLU A 101 7.55 3.09 1.36
C GLU A 101 6.75 4.26 1.91
N VAL A 102 5.79 3.92 2.76
CA VAL A 102 5.01 4.86 3.55
C VAL A 102 5.16 4.55 5.03
N TYR A 103 5.51 5.56 5.81
CA TYR A 103 5.50 5.52 7.26
C TYR A 103 4.31 6.34 7.74
N TYR A 104 3.56 5.80 8.68
CA TYR A 104 2.31 6.39 9.14
C TYR A 104 2.23 6.33 10.66
N ASN A 105 2.33 7.49 11.31
CA ASN A 105 2.21 7.64 12.75
C ASN A 105 1.99 9.14 13.10
N ASP A 106 1.63 9.42 14.33
CA ASP A 106 1.64 10.76 14.91
C ASP A 106 3.08 11.09 15.36
N PHE A 107 3.92 11.57 14.42
CA PHE A 107 5.35 11.78 14.66
C PHE A 107 5.64 13.01 15.52
N ASP A 108 4.76 14.00 15.52
CA ASP A 108 4.91 15.24 16.31
C ASP A 108 4.03 15.28 17.56
N GLN A 109 3.32 14.17 17.86
CA GLN A 109 2.46 13.97 19.02
C GLN A 109 1.33 15.01 19.14
N ASN A 110 0.81 15.48 18.00
CA ASN A 110 -0.27 16.46 17.95
C ASN A 110 -1.69 15.83 17.97
N GLY A 111 -1.80 14.50 18.01
CA GLY A 111 -3.04 13.72 17.99
C GLY A 111 -3.58 13.43 16.59
N LYS A 112 -2.79 13.71 15.53
CA LYS A 112 -3.11 13.39 14.14
C LYS A 112 -1.97 12.62 13.51
N ASN A 113 -2.32 11.61 12.73
CA ASN A 113 -1.29 10.85 12.04
C ASN A 113 -0.73 11.61 10.84
N ASP A 114 0.58 11.52 10.71
CA ASP A 114 1.40 12.05 9.63
C ASP A 114 1.75 10.97 8.62
N ILE A 115 2.14 11.38 7.42
CA ILE A 115 2.56 10.49 6.34
C ILE A 115 3.95 10.90 5.85
N VAL A 116 4.93 10.00 6.01
CA VAL A 116 6.27 10.14 5.44
C VAL A 116 6.41 9.14 4.29
N LEU A 117 6.56 9.66 3.07
CA LEU A 117 6.78 8.87 1.86
C LEU A 117 8.27 8.85 1.54
N THR A 118 8.78 7.68 1.14
CA THR A 118 10.19 7.50 0.83
C THR A 118 10.40 6.70 -0.45
N TYR A 119 11.54 6.91 -1.09
CA TYR A 119 11.97 6.19 -2.28
C TYR A 119 13.47 5.93 -2.24
N TYR A 120 13.92 4.92 -2.98
CA TYR A 120 15.34 4.63 -3.13
C TYR A 120 15.92 5.28 -4.38
N ASN A 121 17.12 5.84 -4.25
CA ASN A 121 17.92 6.34 -5.35
C ASN A 121 19.38 5.90 -5.13
N TYR A 122 19.93 5.12 -6.07
CA TYR A 122 21.25 4.50 -5.95
C TYR A 122 21.49 3.74 -4.64
N GLY A 123 20.46 3.02 -4.15
CA GLY A 123 20.53 2.23 -2.91
C GLY A 123 20.40 3.03 -1.61
N ILE A 124 20.20 4.34 -1.69
CA ILE A 124 19.97 5.22 -0.54
C ILE A 124 18.51 5.62 -0.50
N GLN A 125 17.90 5.54 0.67
CA GLN A 125 16.49 5.91 0.90
C GLN A 125 16.37 7.41 1.20
N TYR A 126 15.57 8.10 0.42
CA TYR A 126 15.33 9.54 0.53
C TYR A 126 13.87 9.87 0.85
N PRO A 127 13.59 10.95 1.59
CA PRO A 127 12.26 11.50 1.69
C PRO A 127 11.74 11.93 0.31
N LEU A 128 10.50 11.56 -0.03
CA LEU A 128 9.85 12.00 -1.27
C LEU A 128 9.50 13.49 -1.23
N ARG A 129 9.03 13.94 -0.07
CA ARG A 129 8.60 15.32 0.16
C ARG A 129 9.79 16.20 0.51
N GLY A 130 9.84 17.39 -0.09
CA GLY A 130 10.85 18.37 0.23
C GLY A 130 10.66 19.02 1.62
N PHE A 131 11.64 19.81 2.05
CA PHE A 131 11.74 20.42 3.37
C PHE A 131 10.43 21.04 3.88
N SER A 132 9.76 21.88 3.09
CA SER A 132 8.53 22.58 3.53
C SER A 132 7.40 21.63 3.90
N CYS A 133 7.15 20.60 3.07
CA CYS A 133 6.10 19.63 3.33
C CYS A 133 6.45 18.70 4.52
N SER A 134 7.71 18.31 4.64
CA SER A 134 8.19 17.50 5.77
C SER A 134 8.11 18.26 7.09
N ALA A 135 8.50 19.55 7.09
CA ALA A 135 8.44 20.40 8.27
C ALA A 135 7.00 20.82 8.67
N GLN A 136 6.03 20.72 7.77
CA GLN A 136 4.62 20.91 8.11
C GLN A 136 4.03 19.71 8.87
N GLN A 137 4.50 18.51 8.59
CA GLN A 137 4.05 17.29 9.27
C GLN A 137 4.87 17.02 10.54
N VAL A 138 6.17 17.30 10.50
CA VAL A 138 7.08 17.11 11.63
C VAL A 138 7.84 18.42 11.88
N PRO A 139 7.29 19.32 12.71
CA PRO A 139 7.87 20.67 12.94
C PRO A 139 9.31 20.69 13.41
N GLU A 140 9.76 19.65 14.13
CA GLU A 140 11.15 19.50 14.58
C GLU A 140 12.16 19.53 13.43
N ILE A 141 11.76 19.12 12.23
CA ILE A 141 12.59 19.18 11.02
C ILE A 141 13.00 20.63 10.72
N LYS A 142 12.09 21.59 10.95
CA LYS A 142 12.38 23.02 10.75
C LYS A 142 13.41 23.54 11.74
N GLU A 143 13.40 23.04 12.95
CA GLU A 143 14.37 23.42 13.99
C GLU A 143 15.74 22.78 13.73
N LYS A 144 15.73 21.53 13.25
CA LYS A 144 16.93 20.74 12.93
C LYS A 144 17.67 21.27 11.70
N PHE A 145 16.95 21.74 10.69
CA PHE A 145 17.53 22.15 9.39
C PHE A 145 17.13 23.59 9.04
N MET A 146 18.12 24.49 9.01
CA MET A 146 17.90 25.91 8.69
C MET A 146 17.90 26.21 7.19
N LYS A 147 18.38 25.28 6.36
CA LYS A 147 18.57 25.51 4.91
C LYS A 147 18.03 24.35 4.08
N TYR A 148 17.39 24.70 2.96
CA TYR A 148 16.82 23.75 2.01
C TYR A 148 17.85 22.83 1.34
N ASP A 149 19.02 23.37 1.01
CA ASP A 149 20.10 22.63 0.37
C ASP A 149 20.67 21.54 1.27
N VAL A 150 20.78 21.82 2.56
CA VAL A 150 21.20 20.82 3.56
C VAL A 150 20.18 19.67 3.61
N PHE A 151 18.88 19.97 3.77
CA PHE A 151 17.84 18.98 3.80
C PHE A 151 17.80 18.12 2.51
N ALA A 152 17.94 18.75 1.34
CA ALA A 152 17.85 18.08 0.04
C ALA A 152 18.99 17.06 -0.20
N SER A 153 20.08 17.14 0.56
CA SER A 153 21.23 16.22 0.45
C SER A 153 21.18 15.05 1.42
N LEU A 154 20.20 15.02 2.33
CA LEU A 154 20.12 14.04 3.41
C LEU A 154 19.20 12.86 3.09
N ASP A 155 19.61 11.69 3.53
CA ASP A 155 18.79 10.48 3.52
C ASP A 155 17.71 10.50 4.62
N VAL A 156 16.82 9.49 4.59
CA VAL A 156 15.72 9.35 5.54
C VAL A 156 16.20 9.28 7.00
N ASN A 157 17.28 8.53 7.26
CA ASN A 157 17.78 8.36 8.63
C ASN A 157 18.34 9.66 9.18
N ASN A 158 19.03 10.46 8.36
CA ASN A 158 19.56 11.76 8.75
C ASN A 158 18.44 12.78 9.00
N VAL A 159 17.33 12.70 8.25
CA VAL A 159 16.19 13.61 8.41
C VAL A 159 15.34 13.24 9.61
N TYR A 160 14.84 12.02 9.65
CA TYR A 160 13.83 11.57 10.62
C TYR A 160 14.42 10.78 11.80
N GLY A 161 15.56 10.10 11.60
CA GLY A 161 16.21 9.30 12.64
C GLY A 161 15.26 8.24 13.22
N ASP A 162 15.22 8.17 14.55
CA ASP A 162 14.42 7.18 15.28
C ASP A 162 12.91 7.41 15.23
N LEU A 163 12.44 8.55 14.69
CA LEU A 163 11.00 8.84 14.60
C LEU A 163 10.25 7.79 13.78
N LEU A 164 10.89 7.19 12.78
CA LEU A 164 10.27 6.18 11.92
C LEU A 164 10.29 4.76 12.48
N ASN A 165 11.01 4.50 13.57
CA ASN A 165 11.14 3.16 14.15
C ASN A 165 9.85 2.63 14.80
N ASN A 166 8.87 3.49 15.04
CA ASN A 166 7.61 3.17 15.70
C ASN A 166 6.40 3.31 14.76
N SER A 167 6.62 3.32 13.45
CA SER A 167 5.59 3.50 12.42
C SER A 167 5.09 2.19 11.81
#